data_4bb567d09265698aa2ed5e7c8fc58af0
#
_entry.id   4bb567d09265698aa2ed5e7c8fc58af0
#
_cell.length_a   1.000
_cell.length_b   1.000
_cell.length_c   1.000
_cell.angle_alpha   90.00
_cell.angle_beta   90.00
_cell.angle_gamma   90.00
#
_symmetry.space_group_name_H-M   'P 1'
#
loop_
_entity.id
_entity.type
_entity.pdbx_description
1 polymer ?
#
loop_
_entity_poly.entity_id
_entity_poly.type
_entity_poly.pdbx_seq_one_letter_code
_entity_poly.pdbx_strand_id
1 'polypeptide(L)'
;MNSGKPAEMILIVDDEMIVRRLLHQKLAGEGYHCLEAGSPDEALKVLQEDPDIGLVISDIKMPGRSGMELLADIKARYPDTAVIMATAITETGTAIDCMKKGAYDYLTKPFKLDEVVFSVSRALEKRRLQLENREYRRNLEDKVEIQAEKIRSSFFNSITSLAYALDAKDGYTAGHSQRVSEMAVAIGSEMGVSRTLVEQIRMAGLVHDIGKIGVDGNVLHKPDILTAEEREEIEKHPAIGERILKPVVDDPEILAMVRNHHERWDGSG
;
A
#
# COMPACT_ATOMS: atom_id res chain seq x y z
N MET A 1 1.86 1.59 39.33
CA MET A 1 0.72 0.75 38.92
C MET A 1 1.03 0.30 37.49
N ASN A 2 1.47 -0.94 37.37
CA ASN A 2 1.94 -1.51 36.08
C ASN A 2 0.70 -1.84 35.24
N SER A 3 0.41 -1.06 34.21
CA SER A 3 -0.65 -1.33 33.24
C SER A 3 -0.30 -2.63 32.51
N GLY A 4 -1.19 -3.65 32.62
CA GLY A 4 -1.00 -5.02 32.15
C GLY A 4 -0.70 -5.15 30.63
N LYS A 5 0.54 -4.90 30.26
CA LYS A 5 1.09 -5.47 29.02
C LYS A 5 1.27 -6.98 29.27
N PRO A 6 0.90 -7.85 28.31
CA PRO A 6 1.29 -9.26 28.41
C PRO A 6 2.82 -9.33 28.59
N ALA A 7 3.26 -10.17 29.51
CA ALA A 7 4.68 -10.35 29.76
C ALA A 7 5.34 -10.83 28.46
N GLU A 8 6.32 -10.05 27.96
CA GLU A 8 7.07 -10.42 26.74
C GLU A 8 7.78 -11.76 26.97
N MET A 9 7.67 -12.68 26.01
CA MET A 9 8.22 -14.01 26.09
C MET A 9 9.64 -14.03 25.48
N ILE A 10 10.59 -14.56 26.26
CA ILE A 10 12.01 -14.61 25.91
C ILE A 10 12.49 -16.07 25.95
N LEU A 11 13.13 -16.51 24.86
CA LEU A 11 13.78 -17.81 24.80
C LEU A 11 15.30 -17.65 25.02
N ILE A 12 15.83 -18.38 26.00
CA ILE A 12 17.26 -18.39 26.36
C ILE A 12 17.87 -19.69 25.83
N VAL A 13 18.86 -19.57 24.97
CA VAL A 13 19.51 -20.69 24.28
C VAL A 13 21.02 -20.71 24.59
N ASP A 14 21.45 -21.66 25.37
CA ASP A 14 22.86 -21.85 25.77
C ASP A 14 23.04 -23.33 26.15
N ASP A 15 24.15 -23.98 25.83
CA ASP A 15 24.40 -25.37 26.22
C ASP A 15 24.74 -25.51 27.72
N GLU A 16 25.22 -24.42 28.35
CA GLU A 16 25.49 -24.38 29.77
C GLU A 16 24.25 -24.11 30.61
N MET A 17 23.73 -25.12 31.30
CA MET A 17 22.54 -24.99 32.17
C MET A 17 22.63 -23.89 33.21
N ILE A 18 23.85 -23.66 33.73
CA ILE A 18 24.12 -22.63 34.77
C ILE A 18 23.87 -21.23 34.18
N VAL A 19 24.27 -20.99 32.96
CA VAL A 19 24.08 -19.74 32.21
C VAL A 19 22.61 -19.50 31.96
N ARG A 20 21.90 -20.53 31.44
CA ARG A 20 20.44 -20.42 31.21
C ARG A 20 19.68 -20.04 32.47
N ARG A 21 19.95 -20.73 33.58
CA ARG A 21 19.29 -20.46 34.88
C ARG A 21 19.60 -19.06 35.40
N LEU A 22 20.85 -18.60 35.29
CA LEU A 22 21.23 -17.26 35.70
C LEU A 22 20.44 -16.18 34.95
N LEU A 23 20.39 -16.28 33.64
CA LEU A 23 19.65 -15.35 32.78
C LEU A 23 18.14 -15.43 33.05
N HIS A 24 17.60 -16.65 33.15
CA HIS A 24 16.17 -16.88 33.47
C HIS A 24 15.82 -16.17 34.78
N GLN A 25 16.56 -16.45 35.85
CA GLN A 25 16.26 -15.86 37.18
C GLN A 25 16.28 -14.32 37.14
N LYS A 26 17.29 -13.73 36.45
CA LYS A 26 17.39 -12.28 36.36
C LYS A 26 16.22 -11.69 35.55
N LEU A 27 15.94 -12.23 34.37
CA LEU A 27 14.90 -11.71 33.47
C LEU A 27 13.49 -11.96 34.02
N ALA A 28 13.23 -13.11 34.64
CA ALA A 28 11.96 -13.37 35.33
C ALA A 28 11.74 -12.40 36.50
N GLY A 29 12.80 -12.03 37.22
CA GLY A 29 12.76 -11.00 38.27
C GLY A 29 12.39 -9.61 37.74
N GLU A 30 12.64 -9.31 36.47
CA GLU A 30 12.25 -8.06 35.77
C GLU A 30 10.84 -8.16 35.12
N GLY A 31 10.15 -9.31 35.28
CA GLY A 31 8.78 -9.51 34.81
C GLY A 31 8.64 -10.09 33.40
N TYR A 32 9.70 -10.61 32.81
CA TYR A 32 9.65 -11.32 31.53
C TYR A 32 9.26 -12.78 31.73
N HIS A 33 8.55 -13.36 30.75
CA HIS A 33 8.30 -14.80 30.71
C HIS A 33 9.45 -15.51 29.97
N CYS A 34 10.17 -16.39 30.65
CA CYS A 34 11.38 -17.01 30.10
C CYS A 34 11.18 -18.49 29.80
N LEU A 35 11.59 -18.91 28.62
CA LEU A 35 11.75 -20.31 28.20
C LEU A 35 13.23 -20.61 28.02
N GLU A 36 13.61 -21.89 28.11
CA GLU A 36 14.98 -22.34 28.00
C GLU A 36 15.12 -23.42 26.92
N ALA A 37 16.25 -23.40 26.22
CA ALA A 37 16.65 -24.46 25.30
C ALA A 37 18.17 -24.70 25.43
N GLY A 38 18.58 -25.96 25.44
CA GLY A 38 19.99 -26.35 25.56
C GLY A 38 20.71 -26.51 24.23
N SER A 39 20.01 -26.31 23.10
CA SER A 39 20.58 -26.44 21.77
C SER A 39 19.77 -25.66 20.72
N PRO A 40 20.35 -25.34 19.55
CA PRO A 40 19.63 -24.72 18.43
C PRO A 40 18.41 -25.53 17.96
N ASP A 41 18.51 -26.85 17.92
CA ASP A 41 17.40 -27.70 17.45
C ASP A 41 16.25 -27.73 18.45
N GLU A 42 16.52 -27.67 19.76
CA GLU A 42 15.52 -27.51 20.80
C GLU A 42 14.88 -26.13 20.71
N ALA A 43 15.67 -25.06 20.51
CA ALA A 43 15.18 -23.70 20.34
C ALA A 43 14.21 -23.57 19.16
N LEU A 44 14.49 -24.22 18.03
CA LEU A 44 13.58 -24.22 16.87
C LEU A 44 12.27 -24.96 17.13
N LYS A 45 12.28 -26.02 17.96
CA LYS A 45 11.04 -26.71 18.40
C LYS A 45 10.21 -25.79 19.29
N VAL A 46 10.83 -25.15 20.28
CA VAL A 46 10.15 -24.19 21.17
C VAL A 46 9.55 -23.03 20.36
N LEU A 47 10.28 -22.48 19.40
CA LEU A 47 9.76 -21.41 18.51
C LEU A 47 8.60 -21.87 17.61
N GLN A 48 8.54 -23.15 17.27
CA GLN A 48 7.43 -23.72 16.51
C GLN A 48 6.20 -23.93 17.37
N GLU A 49 6.37 -24.29 18.65
CA GLU A 49 5.29 -24.49 19.62
C GLU A 49 4.72 -23.17 20.12
N ASP A 50 5.58 -22.16 20.32
CA ASP A 50 5.24 -20.83 20.81
C ASP A 50 5.69 -19.72 19.83
N PRO A 51 4.90 -19.42 18.81
CA PRO A 51 5.25 -18.38 17.81
C PRO A 51 5.24 -16.95 18.37
N ASP A 52 4.73 -16.73 19.57
CA ASP A 52 4.67 -15.43 20.24
C ASP A 52 5.96 -15.02 20.95
N ILE A 53 7.02 -15.84 20.88
CA ILE A 53 8.32 -15.52 21.43
C ILE A 53 8.86 -14.24 20.77
N GLY A 54 8.96 -13.18 21.57
CA GLY A 54 9.39 -11.85 21.12
C GLY A 54 10.88 -11.71 20.96
N LEU A 55 11.67 -12.46 21.74
CA LEU A 55 13.12 -12.32 21.75
C LEU A 55 13.80 -13.67 22.04
N VAL A 56 14.93 -13.91 21.35
CA VAL A 56 15.84 -15.03 21.63
C VAL A 56 17.18 -14.47 22.06
N ILE A 57 17.72 -14.98 23.17
CA ILE A 57 19.12 -14.79 23.57
C ILE A 57 19.82 -16.10 23.27
N SER A 58 20.79 -16.10 22.36
CA SER A 58 21.49 -17.33 21.93
C SER A 58 22.99 -17.23 22.10
N ASP A 59 23.59 -18.23 22.73
CA ASP A 59 25.03 -18.41 22.62
C ASP A 59 25.45 -18.65 21.16
N ILE A 60 26.64 -18.19 20.81
CA ILE A 60 27.24 -18.42 19.48
C ILE A 60 27.84 -19.82 19.40
N LYS A 61 28.54 -20.25 20.45
CA LYS A 61 29.27 -21.51 20.47
C LYS A 61 28.48 -22.57 21.23
N MET A 62 27.87 -23.47 20.51
CA MET A 62 27.16 -24.62 21.07
C MET A 62 27.63 -25.91 20.35
N PRO A 63 27.60 -27.07 20.99
CA PRO A 63 27.87 -28.35 20.34
C PRO A 63 26.94 -28.64 19.18
N GLY A 64 27.48 -29.12 18.08
CA GLY A 64 26.71 -29.45 16.86
C GLY A 64 26.45 -28.21 16.01
N ARG A 65 25.24 -27.65 16.08
CA ARG A 65 24.87 -26.41 15.35
C ARG A 65 25.23 -25.17 16.14
N SER A 66 25.74 -24.17 15.46
CA SER A 66 26.12 -22.88 16.05
C SER A 66 24.92 -21.95 16.24
N GLY A 67 25.03 -20.99 17.17
CA GLY A 67 24.03 -19.93 17.31
C GLY A 67 23.93 -19.01 16.10
N MET A 68 24.97 -18.95 15.27
CA MET A 68 24.93 -18.20 14.01
C MET A 68 24.03 -18.85 12.96
N GLU A 69 23.95 -20.18 12.94
CA GLU A 69 23.02 -20.93 12.08
C GLU A 69 21.58 -20.78 12.62
N LEU A 70 21.43 -20.82 13.96
CA LEU A 70 20.15 -20.54 14.60
C LEU A 70 19.63 -19.13 14.27
N LEU A 71 20.52 -18.11 14.33
CA LEU A 71 20.17 -16.73 13.94
C LEU A 71 19.65 -16.69 12.50
N ALA A 72 20.31 -17.36 11.56
CA ALA A 72 19.87 -17.40 10.15
C ALA A 72 18.51 -18.06 10.00
N ASP A 73 18.26 -19.17 10.68
CA ASP A 73 16.96 -19.87 10.67
C ASP A 73 15.86 -19.01 11.27
N ILE A 74 16.11 -18.34 12.41
CA ILE A 74 15.12 -17.46 13.04
C ILE A 74 14.79 -16.30 12.10
N LYS A 75 15.78 -15.66 11.47
CA LYS A 75 15.53 -14.55 10.56
C LYS A 75 14.76 -14.98 9.29
N ALA A 76 14.94 -16.22 8.84
CA ALA A 76 14.20 -16.75 7.70
C ALA A 76 12.76 -17.16 8.03
N ARG A 77 12.51 -17.75 9.21
CA ARG A 77 11.21 -18.35 9.56
C ARG A 77 10.37 -17.50 10.53
N TYR A 78 11.05 -16.74 11.40
CA TYR A 78 10.46 -15.92 12.45
C TYR A 78 11.01 -14.49 12.37
N PRO A 79 10.79 -13.75 11.27
CA PRO A 79 11.44 -12.45 11.02
C PRO A 79 11.12 -11.40 12.08
N ASP A 80 10.02 -11.58 12.79
CA ASP A 80 9.54 -10.66 13.82
C ASP A 80 10.11 -10.96 15.21
N THR A 81 10.85 -12.06 15.38
CA THR A 81 11.53 -12.38 16.61
C THR A 81 12.88 -11.65 16.67
N ALA A 82 13.10 -10.88 17.74
CA ALA A 82 14.39 -10.24 17.99
C ALA A 82 15.42 -11.30 18.43
N VAL A 83 16.69 -11.13 18.04
CA VAL A 83 17.75 -12.04 18.47
C VAL A 83 18.90 -11.23 19.03
N ILE A 84 19.34 -11.59 20.24
CA ILE A 84 20.56 -11.11 20.90
C ILE A 84 21.56 -12.27 20.94
N MET A 85 22.78 -12.02 20.50
CA MET A 85 23.82 -13.05 20.49
C MET A 85 24.74 -12.94 21.70
N ALA A 86 25.04 -14.05 22.38
CA ALA A 86 26.02 -14.12 23.44
C ALA A 86 27.39 -14.56 22.90
N THR A 87 28.48 -13.85 23.23
CA THR A 87 29.81 -14.10 22.69
C THR A 87 30.88 -13.98 23.76
N ALA A 88 31.99 -14.69 23.60
CA ALA A 88 33.19 -14.50 24.45
C ALA A 88 33.93 -13.20 24.07
N ILE A 89 34.58 -12.57 25.03
CA ILE A 89 35.30 -11.27 24.89
C ILE A 89 36.30 -11.25 23.73
N THR A 90 36.86 -12.40 23.35
CA THR A 90 37.93 -12.52 22.34
C THR A 90 37.44 -12.47 20.88
N GLU A 91 36.15 -12.29 20.62
CA GLU A 91 35.54 -12.50 19.28
C GLU A 91 34.90 -11.23 18.69
N THR A 92 35.63 -10.11 18.68
CA THR A 92 35.09 -8.84 18.15
C THR A 92 34.65 -8.92 16.67
N GLY A 93 35.31 -9.74 15.84
CA GLY A 93 34.90 -9.98 14.44
C GLY A 93 33.54 -10.66 14.35
N THR A 94 33.26 -11.61 15.22
CA THR A 94 32.01 -12.38 15.27
C THR A 94 30.81 -11.50 15.68
N ALA A 95 31.03 -10.54 16.59
CA ALA A 95 29.97 -9.59 16.98
C ALA A 95 29.48 -8.75 15.78
N ILE A 96 30.43 -8.25 14.96
CA ILE A 96 30.08 -7.50 13.72
C ILE A 96 29.32 -8.40 12.74
N ASP A 97 29.72 -9.65 12.59
CA ASP A 97 29.03 -10.59 11.69
C ASP A 97 27.63 -10.94 12.17
N CYS A 98 27.39 -11.05 13.49
CA CYS A 98 26.05 -11.20 14.06
C CYS A 98 25.13 -10.03 13.68
N MET A 99 25.63 -8.80 13.85
CA MET A 99 24.86 -7.59 13.51
C MET A 99 24.54 -7.52 12.02
N LYS A 100 25.50 -7.85 11.14
CA LYS A 100 25.28 -7.91 9.68
C LYS A 100 24.23 -8.97 9.29
N LYS A 101 24.15 -10.07 10.02
CA LYS A 101 23.17 -11.15 9.81
C LYS A 101 21.80 -10.87 10.47
N GLY A 102 21.61 -9.70 11.06
CA GLY A 102 20.33 -9.25 11.57
C GLY A 102 20.09 -9.49 13.06
N ALA A 103 21.13 -9.76 13.84
CA ALA A 103 21.01 -9.69 15.31
C ALA A 103 20.65 -8.26 15.73
N TYR A 104 19.85 -8.14 16.79
CA TYR A 104 19.48 -6.83 17.35
C TYR A 104 20.57 -6.24 18.22
N ASP A 105 21.30 -7.11 18.91
CA ASP A 105 22.42 -6.75 19.79
C ASP A 105 23.31 -7.96 20.04
N TYR A 106 24.40 -7.74 20.76
CA TYR A 106 25.24 -8.80 21.28
C TYR A 106 25.62 -8.54 22.74
N LEU A 107 25.87 -9.61 23.49
CA LEU A 107 26.29 -9.60 24.89
C LEU A 107 27.61 -10.34 25.05
N THR A 108 28.53 -9.80 25.84
CA THR A 108 29.82 -10.43 26.10
C THR A 108 29.79 -11.24 27.38
N LYS A 109 30.31 -12.48 27.34
CA LYS A 109 30.51 -13.32 28.51
C LYS A 109 31.87 -12.96 29.17
N PRO A 110 32.00 -12.84 30.53
CA PRO A 110 30.95 -13.05 31.52
C PRO A 110 29.93 -11.90 31.55
N PHE A 111 28.65 -12.25 31.75
CA PHE A 111 27.53 -11.29 31.68
C PHE A 111 27.57 -10.33 32.88
N LYS A 112 27.37 -9.05 32.62
CA LYS A 112 26.89 -8.09 33.58
C LYS A 112 25.33 -8.06 33.46
N LEU A 113 24.67 -8.57 34.48
CA LEU A 113 23.21 -8.82 34.43
C LEU A 113 22.39 -7.57 34.11
N ASP A 114 22.83 -6.39 34.54
CA ASP A 114 22.14 -5.13 34.23
C ASP A 114 22.31 -4.73 32.75
N GLU A 115 23.47 -5.06 32.13
CA GLU A 115 23.66 -4.87 30.67
C GLU A 115 22.73 -5.81 29.87
N VAL A 116 22.51 -7.04 30.35
CA VAL A 116 21.55 -7.99 29.76
C VAL A 116 20.13 -7.40 29.77
N VAL A 117 19.66 -6.95 30.91
CA VAL A 117 18.31 -6.36 31.06
C VAL A 117 18.16 -5.15 30.13
N PHE A 118 19.17 -4.28 30.09
CA PHE A 118 19.14 -3.11 29.21
C PHE A 118 19.10 -3.48 27.73
N SER A 119 19.90 -4.45 27.28
CA SER A 119 19.93 -4.92 25.90
C SER A 119 18.61 -5.59 25.51
N VAL A 120 18.03 -6.41 26.40
CA VAL A 120 16.71 -7.04 26.22
C VAL A 120 15.61 -5.99 26.05
N SER A 121 15.55 -5.02 26.97
CA SER A 121 14.51 -3.98 26.90
C SER A 121 14.61 -3.16 25.63
N ARG A 122 15.82 -2.83 25.20
CA ARG A 122 16.09 -2.09 23.94
C ARG A 122 15.73 -2.90 22.70
N ALA A 123 16.05 -4.20 22.69
CA ALA A 123 15.72 -5.07 21.56
C ALA A 123 14.21 -5.27 21.41
N LEU A 124 13.49 -5.48 22.50
CA LEU A 124 12.02 -5.60 22.53
C LEU A 124 11.34 -4.29 22.12
N GLU A 125 11.83 -3.15 22.61
CA GLU A 125 11.30 -1.84 22.21
C GLU A 125 11.50 -1.59 20.70
N LYS A 126 12.69 -1.86 20.17
CA LYS A 126 12.97 -1.74 18.73
C LYS A 126 12.07 -2.68 17.92
N ARG A 127 11.88 -3.93 18.36
CA ARG A 127 10.95 -4.89 17.75
C ARG A 127 9.54 -4.33 17.74
N ARG A 128 9.04 -3.85 18.87
CA ARG A 128 7.71 -3.26 19.00
C ARG A 128 7.50 -2.13 18.00
N LEU A 129 8.43 -1.18 17.96
CA LEU A 129 8.36 -0.05 17.02
C LEU A 129 8.40 -0.48 15.55
N GLN A 130 9.14 -1.54 15.23
CA GLN A 130 9.17 -2.09 13.87
C GLN A 130 7.82 -2.72 13.49
N LEU A 131 7.19 -3.47 14.40
CA LEU A 131 5.87 -4.06 14.18
C LEU A 131 4.79 -3.00 14.03
N GLU A 132 4.76 -2.01 14.94
CA GLU A 132 3.84 -0.86 14.88
C GLU A 132 4.00 -0.06 13.58
N ASN A 133 5.25 0.18 13.14
CA ASN A 133 5.52 0.89 11.89
C ASN A 133 5.03 0.10 10.67
N ARG A 134 5.23 -1.23 10.65
CA ARG A 134 4.76 -2.10 9.56
C ARG A 134 3.24 -2.09 9.48
N GLU A 135 2.56 -2.22 10.61
CA GLU A 135 1.10 -2.15 10.69
C GLU A 135 0.57 -0.79 10.25
N TYR A 136 1.19 0.29 10.75
CA TYR A 136 0.82 1.65 10.36
C TYR A 136 0.97 1.89 8.85
N ARG A 137 2.09 1.44 8.26
CA ARG A 137 2.32 1.56 6.81
C ARG A 137 1.27 0.80 6.01
N ARG A 138 0.95 -0.44 6.41
CA ARG A 138 -0.09 -1.23 5.74
C ARG A 138 -1.46 -0.54 5.81
N ASN A 139 -1.85 -0.09 6.99
CA ASN A 139 -3.10 0.65 7.18
C ASN A 139 -3.14 1.97 6.38
N LEU A 140 -1.99 2.63 6.18
CA LEU A 140 -1.89 3.84 5.37
C LEU A 140 -2.04 3.52 3.88
N GLU A 141 -1.41 2.46 3.38
CA GLU A 141 -1.53 1.99 2.00
C GLU A 141 -2.99 1.67 1.66
N ASP A 142 -3.68 0.90 2.53
CA ASP A 142 -5.12 0.59 2.37
C ASP A 142 -5.98 1.87 2.35
N LYS A 143 -5.70 2.82 3.24
CA LYS A 143 -6.43 4.10 3.26
C LYS A 143 -6.20 4.94 2.00
N VAL A 144 -4.98 4.96 1.49
CA VAL A 144 -4.64 5.67 0.24
C VAL A 144 -5.42 5.08 -0.94
N GLU A 145 -5.48 3.75 -1.05
CA GLU A 145 -6.23 3.08 -2.10
C GLU A 145 -7.74 3.41 -2.04
N ILE A 146 -8.34 3.32 -0.84
CA ILE A 146 -9.75 3.67 -0.62
C ILE A 146 -10.01 5.14 -0.97
N GLN A 147 -9.13 6.06 -0.59
CA GLN A 147 -9.30 7.49 -0.89
C GLN A 147 -9.14 7.78 -2.38
N ALA A 148 -8.19 7.14 -3.05
CA ALA A 148 -8.01 7.28 -4.50
C ALA A 148 -9.27 6.83 -5.27
N GLU A 149 -9.85 5.69 -4.90
CA GLU A 149 -11.10 5.21 -5.52
C GLU A 149 -12.28 6.14 -5.24
N LYS A 150 -12.38 6.68 -4.02
CA LYS A 150 -13.43 7.65 -3.66
C LYS A 150 -13.31 8.94 -4.46
N ILE A 151 -12.10 9.46 -4.64
CA ILE A 151 -11.84 10.67 -5.46
C ILE A 151 -12.23 10.38 -6.91
N ARG A 152 -11.82 9.25 -7.46
CA ARG A 152 -12.15 8.83 -8.83
C ARG A 152 -13.66 8.74 -9.03
N SER A 153 -14.37 8.07 -8.13
CA SER A 153 -15.83 7.95 -8.16
C SER A 153 -16.52 9.31 -8.04
N SER A 154 -16.07 10.17 -7.12
CA SER A 154 -16.61 11.51 -6.95
C SER A 154 -16.41 12.38 -8.19
N PHE A 155 -15.24 12.29 -8.81
CA PHE A 155 -14.94 13.00 -10.06
C PHE A 155 -15.87 12.54 -11.19
N PHE A 156 -16.03 11.22 -11.36
CA PHE A 156 -16.93 10.66 -12.37
C PHE A 156 -18.39 11.11 -12.17
N ASN A 157 -18.87 11.07 -10.92
CA ASN A 157 -20.22 11.53 -10.59
C ASN A 157 -20.40 13.03 -10.87
N SER A 158 -19.38 13.86 -10.61
CA SER A 158 -19.42 15.28 -10.90
C SER A 158 -19.51 15.56 -12.40
N ILE A 159 -18.72 14.86 -13.21
CA ILE A 159 -18.77 14.96 -14.68
C ILE A 159 -20.13 14.52 -15.21
N THR A 160 -20.64 13.39 -14.71
CA THR A 160 -21.99 12.90 -15.09
C THR A 160 -23.07 13.92 -14.77
N SER A 161 -22.99 14.55 -13.60
CA SER A 161 -23.95 15.61 -13.21
C SER A 161 -23.87 16.84 -14.12
N LEU A 162 -22.66 17.24 -14.55
CA LEU A 162 -22.48 18.32 -15.51
C LEU A 162 -23.04 17.97 -16.89
N ALA A 163 -22.85 16.73 -17.37
CA ALA A 163 -23.44 16.25 -18.62
C ALA A 163 -24.97 16.30 -18.57
N TYR A 164 -25.57 15.85 -17.47
CA TYR A 164 -27.03 15.97 -17.28
C TYR A 164 -27.52 17.43 -17.24
N ALA A 165 -26.79 18.32 -16.60
CA ALA A 165 -27.17 19.73 -16.58
C ALA A 165 -27.11 20.36 -17.98
N LEU A 166 -26.18 19.93 -18.81
CA LEU A 166 -26.07 20.37 -20.19
C LEU A 166 -27.20 19.76 -21.06
N ASP A 167 -27.47 18.47 -20.95
CA ASP A 167 -28.61 17.81 -21.63
C ASP A 167 -29.94 18.52 -21.32
N ALA A 168 -30.10 18.97 -20.06
CA ALA A 168 -31.28 19.73 -19.63
C ALA A 168 -31.34 21.14 -20.27
N LYS A 169 -30.19 21.77 -20.52
CA LYS A 169 -30.10 23.09 -21.21
C LYS A 169 -30.45 22.94 -22.69
N ASP A 170 -29.99 21.90 -23.37
CA ASP A 170 -30.14 21.69 -24.82
C ASP A 170 -31.56 21.33 -25.26
N GLY A 171 -32.52 21.13 -24.31
CA GLY A 171 -33.91 20.72 -24.65
C GLY A 171 -34.01 19.31 -25.26
N TYR A 172 -32.90 18.61 -25.42
CA TYR A 172 -32.89 17.20 -25.80
C TYR A 172 -33.35 16.34 -24.62
N THR A 173 -33.93 15.18 -24.96
CA THR A 173 -34.40 14.23 -23.93
C THR A 173 -33.33 13.95 -22.90
N ALA A 174 -33.64 14.13 -21.62
CA ALA A 174 -32.73 13.88 -20.50
C ALA A 174 -32.00 12.54 -20.65
N GLY A 175 -30.69 12.53 -20.43
CA GLY A 175 -29.85 11.34 -20.51
C GLY A 175 -29.33 11.00 -21.93
N HIS A 176 -29.29 11.96 -22.85
CA HIS A 176 -28.69 11.75 -24.18
C HIS A 176 -27.21 11.32 -24.06
N SER A 177 -26.41 12.09 -23.37
CA SER A 177 -24.99 11.84 -23.20
C SER A 177 -24.71 10.47 -22.55
N GLN A 178 -25.56 10.06 -21.60
CA GLN A 178 -25.45 8.73 -21.01
C GLN A 178 -25.74 7.61 -22.00
N ARG A 179 -26.85 7.72 -22.77
CA ARG A 179 -27.19 6.70 -23.79
C ARG A 179 -26.09 6.59 -24.86
N VAL A 180 -25.52 7.70 -25.31
CA VAL A 180 -24.40 7.72 -26.25
C VAL A 180 -23.20 6.99 -25.67
N SER A 181 -22.84 7.29 -24.43
CA SER A 181 -21.75 6.63 -23.71
C SER A 181 -21.98 5.12 -23.58
N GLU A 182 -23.18 4.69 -23.13
CA GLU A 182 -23.53 3.27 -22.97
C GLU A 182 -23.47 2.51 -24.30
N MET A 183 -23.98 3.10 -25.37
CA MET A 183 -23.93 2.50 -26.72
C MET A 183 -22.51 2.39 -27.24
N ALA A 184 -21.70 3.43 -27.10
CA ALA A 184 -20.29 3.43 -27.50
C ALA A 184 -19.47 2.38 -26.73
N VAL A 185 -19.72 2.23 -25.43
CA VAL A 185 -19.12 1.19 -24.59
C VAL A 185 -19.54 -0.21 -25.05
N ALA A 186 -20.81 -0.42 -25.36
CA ALA A 186 -21.29 -1.71 -25.85
C ALA A 186 -20.62 -2.09 -27.20
N ILE A 187 -20.51 -1.15 -28.12
CA ILE A 187 -19.81 -1.34 -29.39
C ILE A 187 -18.32 -1.64 -29.18
N GLY A 188 -17.62 -0.84 -28.36
CA GLY A 188 -16.19 -1.05 -28.08
C GLY A 188 -15.93 -2.41 -27.40
N SER A 189 -16.81 -2.83 -26.51
CA SER A 189 -16.71 -4.14 -25.85
C SER A 189 -16.90 -5.29 -26.83
N GLU A 190 -17.87 -5.19 -27.75
CA GLU A 190 -18.13 -6.20 -28.79
C GLU A 190 -16.97 -6.27 -29.81
N MET A 191 -16.32 -5.13 -30.09
CA MET A 191 -15.14 -5.06 -30.92
C MET A 191 -13.87 -5.63 -30.23
N GLY A 192 -13.94 -5.97 -28.94
CA GLY A 192 -12.83 -6.53 -28.20
C GLY A 192 -11.69 -5.56 -27.91
N VAL A 193 -11.97 -4.24 -27.84
CA VAL A 193 -10.95 -3.26 -27.49
C VAL A 193 -10.54 -3.40 -26.00
N SER A 194 -9.39 -2.85 -25.64
CA SER A 194 -8.88 -2.96 -24.27
C SER A 194 -9.83 -2.35 -23.24
N ARG A 195 -9.83 -2.86 -22.01
CA ARG A 195 -10.62 -2.30 -20.92
C ARG A 195 -10.34 -0.81 -20.69
N THR A 196 -9.08 -0.41 -20.82
CA THR A 196 -8.68 1.01 -20.72
C THR A 196 -9.38 1.85 -21.77
N LEU A 197 -9.39 1.40 -23.03
CA LEU A 197 -10.06 2.13 -24.12
C LEU A 197 -11.57 2.16 -23.91
N VAL A 198 -12.19 1.10 -23.37
CA VAL A 198 -13.62 1.11 -23.02
C VAL A 198 -13.95 2.20 -21.99
N GLU A 199 -13.11 2.38 -20.97
CA GLU A 199 -13.32 3.44 -19.97
C GLU A 199 -13.07 4.84 -20.55
N GLN A 200 -12.11 4.99 -21.46
CA GLN A 200 -11.88 6.23 -22.20
C GLN A 200 -13.09 6.59 -23.08
N ILE A 201 -13.65 5.62 -23.82
CA ILE A 201 -14.86 5.76 -24.62
C ILE A 201 -16.06 6.15 -23.75
N ARG A 202 -16.20 5.52 -22.58
CA ARG A 202 -17.26 5.84 -21.61
C ARG A 202 -17.21 7.31 -21.21
N MET A 203 -16.03 7.78 -20.80
CA MET A 203 -15.82 9.16 -20.38
C MET A 203 -16.07 10.13 -21.54
N ALA A 204 -15.46 9.89 -22.69
CA ALA A 204 -15.60 10.74 -23.87
C ALA A 204 -17.08 10.85 -24.30
N GLY A 205 -17.82 9.72 -24.33
CA GLY A 205 -19.23 9.70 -24.68
C GLY A 205 -20.11 10.49 -23.71
N LEU A 206 -19.77 10.52 -22.41
CA LEU A 206 -20.50 11.34 -21.44
C LEU A 206 -20.30 12.85 -21.64
N VAL A 207 -19.12 13.26 -22.09
CA VAL A 207 -18.74 14.69 -22.11
C VAL A 207 -18.53 15.25 -23.52
N HIS A 208 -18.82 14.47 -24.59
CA HIS A 208 -18.54 14.88 -25.95
C HIS A 208 -19.13 16.26 -26.29
N ASP A 209 -20.32 16.53 -25.79
CA ASP A 209 -21.08 17.75 -26.03
C ASP A 209 -20.85 18.87 -25.01
N ILE A 210 -19.94 18.71 -24.04
CA ILE A 210 -19.74 19.68 -22.94
C ILE A 210 -19.47 21.11 -23.47
N GLY A 211 -18.89 21.22 -24.63
CA GLY A 211 -18.58 22.50 -25.26
C GLY A 211 -19.79 23.30 -25.71
N LYS A 212 -20.95 22.71 -25.84
CA LYS A 212 -22.21 23.42 -26.13
C LYS A 212 -22.59 24.46 -25.06
N ILE A 213 -22.01 24.36 -23.86
CA ILE A 213 -22.15 25.42 -22.84
C ILE A 213 -21.67 26.77 -23.33
N GLY A 214 -20.74 26.81 -24.29
CA GLY A 214 -20.21 28.03 -24.90
C GLY A 214 -20.96 28.53 -26.12
N VAL A 215 -22.00 27.84 -26.56
CA VAL A 215 -22.86 28.22 -27.71
C VAL A 215 -24.02 29.09 -27.20
N ASP A 216 -24.41 30.14 -27.97
CA ASP A 216 -25.55 30.96 -27.64
C ASP A 216 -26.84 30.13 -27.62
N GLY A 217 -27.62 30.27 -26.53
CA GLY A 217 -28.87 29.51 -26.37
C GLY A 217 -29.90 29.79 -27.45
N ASN A 218 -29.94 30.98 -28.06
CA ASN A 218 -30.85 31.32 -29.17
C ASN A 218 -30.46 30.55 -30.43
N VAL A 219 -29.18 30.31 -30.66
CA VAL A 219 -28.67 29.52 -31.78
C VAL A 219 -28.94 28.04 -31.52
N LEU A 220 -28.67 27.57 -30.32
CA LEU A 220 -28.81 26.15 -29.96
C LEU A 220 -30.26 25.67 -30.00
N HIS A 221 -31.25 26.54 -29.65
CA HIS A 221 -32.68 26.21 -29.59
C HIS A 221 -33.46 26.78 -30.76
N LYS A 222 -32.81 27.25 -31.82
CA LYS A 222 -33.47 27.83 -32.97
C LYS A 222 -34.34 26.79 -33.66
N PRO A 223 -35.65 27.01 -33.82
CA PRO A 223 -36.56 26.03 -34.46
C PRO A 223 -36.43 26.02 -35.98
N ASP A 224 -35.78 27.05 -36.55
CA ASP A 224 -35.61 27.21 -37.99
C ASP A 224 -34.23 26.71 -38.48
N ILE A 225 -34.06 26.72 -39.80
CA ILE A 225 -32.79 26.37 -40.44
C ILE A 225 -31.71 27.37 -39.99
N LEU A 226 -30.56 26.85 -39.52
CA LEU A 226 -29.40 27.64 -39.10
C LEU A 226 -28.80 28.37 -40.31
N THR A 227 -28.37 29.62 -40.11
CA THR A 227 -27.52 30.31 -41.07
C THR A 227 -26.12 29.70 -41.10
N ALA A 228 -25.28 30.09 -42.06
CA ALA A 228 -23.90 29.58 -42.12
C ALA A 228 -23.09 29.99 -40.87
N GLU A 229 -23.27 31.22 -40.40
CA GLU A 229 -22.61 31.76 -39.20
C GLU A 229 -23.04 31.02 -37.93
N GLU A 230 -24.38 30.77 -37.78
CA GLU A 230 -24.90 30.04 -36.62
C GLU A 230 -24.43 28.57 -36.62
N ARG A 231 -24.31 27.95 -37.77
CA ARG A 231 -23.75 26.59 -37.92
C ARG A 231 -22.27 26.59 -37.51
N GLU A 232 -21.47 27.53 -37.99
CA GLU A 232 -20.07 27.67 -37.61
C GLU A 232 -19.89 27.85 -36.12
N GLU A 233 -20.84 28.54 -35.44
CA GLU A 233 -20.81 28.70 -33.99
C GLU A 233 -21.01 27.36 -33.27
N ILE A 234 -21.97 26.54 -33.70
CA ILE A 234 -22.19 25.21 -33.10
C ILE A 234 -21.00 24.28 -33.40
N GLU A 235 -20.43 24.32 -34.60
CA GLU A 235 -19.30 23.51 -35.00
C GLU A 235 -18.02 23.76 -34.16
N LYS A 236 -17.97 24.85 -33.38
CA LYS A 236 -16.88 25.14 -32.43
C LYS A 236 -16.96 24.37 -31.12
N HIS A 237 -18.13 23.75 -30.79
CA HIS A 237 -18.28 23.11 -29.49
C HIS A 237 -17.27 21.98 -29.19
N PRO A 238 -16.78 21.15 -30.14
CA PRO A 238 -15.76 20.15 -29.81
C PRO A 238 -14.46 20.78 -29.31
N ALA A 239 -14.03 21.90 -29.95
CA ALA A 239 -12.87 22.65 -29.54
C ALA A 239 -13.04 23.34 -28.19
N ILE A 240 -14.23 23.83 -27.91
CA ILE A 240 -14.56 24.43 -26.61
C ILE A 240 -14.59 23.31 -25.54
N GLY A 241 -15.16 22.15 -25.86
CA GLY A 241 -15.20 20.97 -24.99
C GLY A 241 -13.81 20.48 -24.59
N GLU A 242 -12.90 20.31 -25.55
CA GLU A 242 -11.49 20.00 -25.26
C GLU A 242 -10.88 21.03 -24.30
N ARG A 243 -11.05 22.32 -24.55
CA ARG A 243 -10.52 23.41 -23.74
C ARG A 243 -11.08 23.40 -22.30
N ILE A 244 -12.37 23.06 -22.12
CA ILE A 244 -13.01 22.94 -20.81
C ILE A 244 -12.47 21.76 -20.05
N LEU A 245 -12.25 20.63 -20.70
CA LEU A 245 -11.82 19.37 -20.07
C LEU A 245 -10.32 19.33 -19.79
N LYS A 246 -9.50 19.98 -20.59
CA LYS A 246 -8.04 19.94 -20.49
C LYS A 246 -7.45 20.20 -19.10
N PRO A 247 -8.01 21.10 -18.24
CA PRO A 247 -7.50 21.31 -16.88
C PRO A 247 -7.80 20.17 -15.90
N VAL A 248 -8.72 19.24 -16.24
CA VAL A 248 -9.27 18.22 -15.32
C VAL A 248 -9.17 16.79 -15.86
N VAL A 249 -8.87 16.63 -17.14
CA VAL A 249 -8.68 15.35 -17.83
C VAL A 249 -7.27 15.31 -18.40
N ASP A 250 -6.39 14.54 -17.77
CA ASP A 250 -4.98 14.40 -18.20
C ASP A 250 -4.81 13.40 -19.36
N ASP A 251 -5.86 12.65 -19.71
CA ASP A 251 -5.81 11.62 -20.74
C ASP A 251 -5.99 12.23 -22.14
N PRO A 252 -4.94 12.24 -22.98
CA PRO A 252 -4.98 12.85 -24.32
C PRO A 252 -5.95 12.13 -25.28
N GLU A 253 -6.18 10.83 -25.09
CA GLU A 253 -7.11 10.07 -25.94
C GLU A 253 -8.56 10.50 -25.70
N ILE A 254 -8.94 10.74 -24.45
CA ILE A 254 -10.27 11.26 -24.11
C ILE A 254 -10.46 12.65 -24.75
N LEU A 255 -9.46 13.53 -24.61
CA LEU A 255 -9.52 14.88 -25.22
C LEU A 255 -9.60 14.81 -26.74
N ALA A 256 -8.85 13.91 -27.37
CA ALA A 256 -8.91 13.69 -28.80
C ALA A 256 -10.29 13.17 -29.27
N MET A 257 -10.89 12.23 -28.53
CA MET A 257 -12.25 11.73 -28.82
C MET A 257 -13.27 12.86 -28.72
N VAL A 258 -13.21 13.70 -27.69
CA VAL A 258 -14.10 14.87 -27.55
C VAL A 258 -13.87 15.89 -28.66
N ARG A 259 -12.61 16.17 -29.01
CA ARG A 259 -12.27 17.12 -30.08
C ARG A 259 -12.80 16.69 -31.44
N ASN A 260 -12.76 15.37 -31.73
CA ASN A 260 -12.97 14.85 -33.08
C ASN A 260 -14.26 13.98 -33.18
N HIS A 261 -15.22 14.11 -32.26
CA HIS A 261 -16.40 13.23 -32.27
C HIS A 261 -17.36 13.45 -33.45
N HIS A 262 -17.20 14.56 -34.19
CA HIS A 262 -17.89 14.83 -35.45
C HIS A 262 -17.06 14.51 -36.67
N GLU A 263 -15.78 14.06 -36.48
CA GLU A 263 -14.90 13.74 -37.61
C GLU A 263 -15.44 12.56 -38.41
N ARG A 264 -15.42 12.68 -39.72
CA ARG A 264 -15.83 11.60 -40.59
C ARG A 264 -14.66 10.66 -40.92
N TRP A 265 -15.01 9.45 -41.34
CA TRP A 265 -14.01 8.45 -41.71
C TRP A 265 -13.03 8.93 -42.79
N ASP A 266 -13.49 9.80 -43.70
CA ASP A 266 -12.69 10.38 -44.78
C ASP A 266 -11.93 11.66 -44.39
N GLY A 267 -12.05 12.10 -43.15
CA GLY A 267 -11.38 13.30 -42.64
C GLY A 267 -12.01 14.61 -43.08
N SER A 268 -13.27 14.60 -43.50
CA SER A 268 -14.00 15.78 -44.02
C SER A 268 -14.99 16.36 -42.99
N GLY A 269 -14.91 15.91 -41.75
CA GLY A 269 -15.82 16.33 -40.67
C GLY A 269 -15.36 17.53 -39.86
#